data_565be48f60e0fac7cf4022a376f949c9
#
_entry.id   565be48f60e0fac7cf4022a376f949c9
#
_cell.length_a   1.000
_cell.length_b   1.000
_cell.length_c   1.000
_cell.angle_alpha   90.00
_cell.angle_beta   90.00
_cell.angle_gamma   90.00
#
_symmetry.space_group_name_H-M   'P 1'
#
loop_
_entity.id
_entity.type
_entity.pdbx_description
1 polymer ?
#
loop_
_entity_poly.entity_id
_entity_poly.type
_entity_poly.pdbx_seq_one_letter_code
_entity_poly.pdbx_strand_id
1 'polypeptide(L)'
;SLLCECTDRLDIIVVNDGSTDGCEQIAEEYIAKYPASISLINKENGGHGSGINVGSEKAVGKYLKVLDADDWFLTENIPQFIKALENTDADVVLTPHHTINISNGEVKSWRCFPPQFDRIYTMDEVMSQWKNFDRSLTFHGITYRTDFYKTEGIKLSEKVFYEDHEYATFPCSKAKSILPLDLFIYEYRIGDVTQSVSAENQLRRIGHTETVLKRMTAEGKSFTGAAALYCAKKTHLLLLSFLVTSLLCDKNRKAGRKRADEMMDFMDKEYHEVYEMSKKHCKILKTLNRLHIGLTGYNKILNSKLYNKVRHNKSFD
;
A
#
# COMPACT_ATOMS: atom_id res chain seq x y z
N SER A 1 14.20 -11.91 10.27
CA SER A 1 14.14 -10.55 10.86
C SER A 1 13.26 -10.48 12.12
N LEU A 2 12.26 -11.37 12.26
CA LEU A 2 11.34 -11.39 13.41
C LEU A 2 11.90 -12.11 14.65
N LEU A 3 13.05 -12.78 14.54
CA LEU A 3 13.66 -13.52 15.64
C LEU A 3 14.59 -12.60 16.44
N CYS A 4 14.16 -12.21 17.63
CA CYS A 4 14.86 -11.32 18.56
C CYS A 4 14.61 -11.77 20.01
N GLU A 5 15.10 -11.03 20.98
CA GLU A 5 14.92 -11.32 22.41
C GLU A 5 13.44 -11.31 22.87
N CYS A 6 12.55 -10.72 22.08
CA CYS A 6 11.11 -10.63 22.35
C CYS A 6 10.25 -11.45 21.36
N THR A 7 10.82 -12.47 20.74
CA THR A 7 10.08 -13.37 19.81
C THR A 7 8.88 -14.04 20.49
N ASP A 8 8.96 -14.30 21.77
CA ASP A 8 7.87 -14.82 22.61
C ASP A 8 6.65 -13.89 22.75
N ARG A 9 6.81 -12.61 22.37
CA ARG A 9 5.75 -11.59 22.32
C ARG A 9 5.07 -11.50 20.95
N LEU A 10 5.56 -12.25 19.96
CA LEU A 10 5.08 -12.25 18.59
C LEU A 10 4.24 -13.50 18.29
N ASP A 11 3.12 -13.30 17.62
CA ASP A 11 2.33 -14.36 16.96
C ASP A 11 2.65 -14.26 15.45
N ILE A 12 3.60 -15.07 14.99
CA ILE A 12 4.08 -15.09 13.62
C ILE A 12 3.30 -16.15 12.84
N ILE A 13 2.36 -15.70 12.02
CA ILE A 13 1.52 -16.58 11.20
C ILE A 13 2.10 -16.60 9.78
N VAL A 14 2.74 -17.69 9.41
CA VAL A 14 3.19 -17.94 8.04
C VAL A 14 2.02 -18.50 7.25
N VAL A 15 1.65 -17.84 6.15
CA VAL A 15 0.61 -18.33 5.25
C VAL A 15 1.25 -18.81 3.96
N ASN A 16 1.24 -20.11 3.75
CA ASN A 16 1.67 -20.75 2.51
C ASN A 16 0.49 -20.79 1.53
N ASP A 17 0.50 -19.91 0.54
CA ASP A 17 -0.54 -19.76 -0.49
C ASP A 17 -0.32 -20.72 -1.67
N GLY A 18 -0.07 -22.00 -1.38
CA GLY A 18 0.10 -23.05 -2.37
C GLY A 18 1.46 -23.03 -3.08
N SER A 19 2.54 -22.68 -2.37
CA SER A 19 3.90 -22.70 -2.90
C SER A 19 4.38 -24.14 -3.15
N THR A 20 5.28 -24.29 -4.14
CA THR A 20 5.85 -25.59 -4.57
C THR A 20 7.38 -25.62 -4.51
N ASP A 21 7.99 -24.63 -3.86
CA ASP A 21 9.44 -24.39 -3.83
C ASP A 21 10.13 -24.87 -2.54
N GLY A 22 9.39 -25.56 -1.65
CA GLY A 22 9.94 -26.08 -0.40
C GLY A 22 9.92 -25.06 0.77
N CYS A 23 9.27 -23.91 0.63
CA CYS A 23 9.16 -22.93 1.72
C CYS A 23 8.39 -23.48 2.93
N GLU A 24 7.49 -24.44 2.74
CA GLU A 24 6.76 -25.11 3.82
C GLU A 24 7.73 -25.82 4.79
N GLN A 25 8.68 -26.60 4.29
CA GLN A 25 9.67 -27.31 5.11
C GLN A 25 10.53 -26.32 5.92
N ILE A 26 10.89 -25.19 5.33
CA ILE A 26 11.61 -24.13 6.04
C ILE A 26 10.76 -23.58 7.18
N ALA A 27 9.47 -23.32 6.95
CA ALA A 27 8.57 -22.84 7.98
C ALA A 27 8.43 -23.85 9.13
N GLU A 28 8.30 -25.15 8.83
CA GLU A 28 8.23 -26.24 9.80
C GLU A 28 9.49 -26.33 10.69
N GLU A 29 10.69 -26.11 10.11
CA GLU A 29 11.94 -26.05 10.88
C GLU A 29 11.93 -24.92 11.92
N TYR A 30 11.37 -23.77 11.58
CA TYR A 30 11.25 -22.63 12.50
C TYR A 30 10.14 -22.86 13.55
N ILE A 31 9.04 -23.49 13.19
CA ILE A 31 7.98 -23.88 14.14
C ILE A 31 8.55 -24.84 15.18
N ALA A 32 9.36 -25.83 14.78
CA ALA A 32 9.99 -26.74 15.70
C ALA A 32 10.91 -26.05 16.72
N LYS A 33 11.53 -24.93 16.35
CA LYS A 33 12.39 -24.11 17.23
C LYS A 33 11.61 -23.10 18.09
N TYR A 34 10.49 -22.60 17.59
CA TYR A 34 9.69 -21.52 18.22
C TYR A 34 8.18 -21.87 18.20
N PRO A 35 7.76 -23.02 18.78
CA PRO A 35 6.39 -23.53 18.63
C PRO A 35 5.32 -22.65 19.30
N ALA A 36 5.71 -21.80 20.23
CA ALA A 36 4.79 -20.85 20.90
C ALA A 36 4.58 -19.55 20.12
N SER A 37 5.47 -19.25 19.15
CA SER A 37 5.48 -17.96 18.45
C SER A 37 5.25 -18.05 16.95
N ILE A 38 5.45 -19.23 16.34
CA ILE A 38 5.36 -19.41 14.89
C ILE A 38 4.32 -20.50 14.57
N SER A 39 3.44 -20.17 13.65
CA SER A 39 2.45 -21.11 13.11
C SER A 39 2.43 -21.06 11.58
N LEU A 40 1.98 -22.14 10.94
CA LEU A 40 1.85 -22.28 9.50
C LEU A 40 0.41 -22.56 9.12
N ILE A 41 -0.06 -21.88 8.09
CA ILE A 41 -1.34 -22.15 7.44
C ILE A 41 -1.07 -22.51 5.99
N ASN A 42 -1.36 -23.76 5.63
CA ASN A 42 -1.33 -24.21 4.24
C ASN A 42 -2.69 -24.04 3.58
N LYS A 43 -2.73 -23.45 2.39
CA LYS A 43 -3.97 -23.28 1.62
C LYS A 43 -3.70 -23.37 0.11
N GLU A 44 -4.76 -23.58 -0.65
CA GLU A 44 -4.70 -23.45 -2.10
C GLU A 44 -4.43 -21.99 -2.49
N ASN A 45 -3.70 -21.81 -3.62
CA ASN A 45 -3.34 -20.48 -4.10
C ASN A 45 -4.59 -19.61 -4.38
N GLY A 46 -4.72 -18.55 -3.62
CA GLY A 46 -5.76 -17.54 -3.74
C GLY A 46 -5.21 -16.12 -3.98
N GLY A 47 -3.88 -15.99 -4.05
CA GLY A 47 -3.17 -14.71 -4.16
C GLY A 47 -2.94 -14.03 -2.82
N HIS A 48 -2.13 -12.98 -2.83
CA HIS A 48 -1.66 -12.27 -1.64
C HIS A 48 -2.81 -11.81 -0.72
N GLY A 49 -3.88 -11.22 -1.27
CA GLY A 49 -5.05 -10.80 -0.49
C GLY A 49 -5.74 -11.95 0.25
N SER A 50 -5.77 -13.15 -0.36
CA SER A 50 -6.28 -14.36 0.29
C SER A 50 -5.41 -14.78 1.48
N GLY A 51 -4.09 -14.64 1.36
CA GLY A 51 -3.15 -14.87 2.46
C GLY A 51 -3.42 -13.93 3.64
N ILE A 52 -3.60 -12.65 3.37
CA ILE A 52 -3.93 -11.64 4.40
C ILE A 52 -5.30 -11.95 5.05
N ASN A 53 -6.32 -12.31 4.24
CA ASN A 53 -7.64 -12.65 4.75
C ASN A 53 -7.58 -13.79 5.78
N VAL A 54 -6.90 -14.89 5.44
CA VAL A 54 -6.77 -16.07 6.31
C VAL A 54 -5.88 -15.77 7.52
N GLY A 55 -4.73 -15.11 7.31
CA GLY A 55 -3.82 -14.73 8.39
C GLY A 55 -4.49 -13.81 9.41
N SER A 56 -5.22 -12.81 8.97
CA SER A 56 -5.91 -11.86 9.84
C SER A 56 -7.05 -12.51 10.63
N GLU A 57 -7.75 -13.50 10.07
CA GLU A 57 -8.75 -14.28 10.81
C GLU A 57 -8.13 -15.06 11.98
N LYS A 58 -6.92 -15.59 11.80
CA LYS A 58 -6.20 -16.38 12.81
C LYS A 58 -5.46 -15.54 13.84
N ALA A 59 -5.07 -14.32 13.52
CA ALA A 59 -4.32 -13.44 14.40
C ALA A 59 -5.03 -13.25 15.73
N VAL A 60 -4.30 -13.43 16.85
CA VAL A 60 -4.80 -13.24 18.23
C VAL A 60 -4.07 -12.14 19.00
N GLY A 61 -2.97 -11.64 18.45
CA GLY A 61 -2.23 -10.52 19.01
C GLY A 61 -3.05 -9.23 19.07
N LYS A 62 -2.69 -8.31 19.97
CA LYS A 62 -3.34 -7.00 20.11
C LYS A 62 -3.32 -6.18 18.81
N TYR A 63 -2.24 -6.28 18.04
CA TYR A 63 -2.03 -5.60 16.78
C TYR A 63 -1.67 -6.60 15.68
N LEU A 64 -2.09 -6.29 14.47
CA LEU A 64 -1.84 -7.02 13.24
C LEU A 64 -1.01 -6.19 12.29
N LYS A 65 0.12 -6.71 11.82
CA LYS A 65 0.93 -6.13 10.75
C LYS A 65 1.30 -7.20 9.73
N VAL A 66 1.09 -6.90 8.46
CA VAL A 66 1.48 -7.81 7.37
C VAL A 66 2.96 -7.57 7.01
N LEU A 67 3.67 -8.66 6.74
CA LEU A 67 5.03 -8.65 6.23
C LEU A 67 5.09 -9.55 4.99
N ASP A 68 5.53 -8.99 3.87
CA ASP A 68 5.75 -9.75 2.64
C ASP A 68 6.97 -10.67 2.78
N ALA A 69 6.91 -11.85 2.16
CA ALA A 69 7.93 -12.89 2.34
C ALA A 69 9.31 -12.51 1.78
N ASP A 70 9.38 -11.51 0.89
CA ASP A 70 10.62 -10.99 0.32
C ASP A 70 11.13 -9.71 0.99
N ASP A 71 10.43 -9.25 2.05
CA ASP A 71 10.76 -8.07 2.85
C ASP A 71 11.26 -8.47 4.25
N TRP A 72 11.66 -7.48 5.06
CA TRP A 72 12.07 -7.74 6.45
C TRP A 72 11.79 -6.57 7.37
N PHE A 73 11.78 -6.85 8.67
CA PHE A 73 11.75 -5.82 9.71
C PHE A 73 13.17 -5.49 10.19
N LEU A 74 13.38 -4.26 10.63
CA LEU A 74 14.55 -3.85 11.40
C LEU A 74 14.48 -4.50 12.80
N THR A 75 15.19 -5.61 12.94
CA THR A 75 15.14 -6.49 14.14
C THR A 75 15.41 -5.73 15.42
N GLU A 76 16.37 -4.80 15.40
CA GLU A 76 16.75 -3.97 16.52
C GLU A 76 15.65 -3.02 17.03
N ASN A 77 14.69 -2.70 16.17
CA ASN A 77 13.58 -1.79 16.50
C ASN A 77 12.32 -2.51 16.98
N ILE A 78 12.25 -3.85 16.86
CA ILE A 78 11.07 -4.65 17.25
C ILE A 78 10.75 -4.48 18.75
N PRO A 79 11.69 -4.53 19.70
CA PRO A 79 11.39 -4.37 21.12
C PRO A 79 10.72 -3.02 21.43
N GLN A 80 11.24 -1.93 20.83
CA GLN A 80 10.65 -0.59 20.99
C GLN A 80 9.27 -0.50 20.35
N PHE A 81 9.07 -1.14 19.20
CA PHE A 81 7.79 -1.18 18.50
C PHE A 81 6.73 -1.92 19.32
N ILE A 82 7.04 -3.12 19.84
CA ILE A 82 6.14 -3.88 20.72
C ILE A 82 5.75 -3.03 21.93
N LYS A 83 6.73 -2.39 22.59
CA LYS A 83 6.45 -1.51 23.73
C LYS A 83 5.52 -0.36 23.39
N ALA A 84 5.66 0.24 22.20
CA ALA A 84 4.75 1.29 21.74
C ALA A 84 3.33 0.75 21.52
N LEU A 85 3.19 -0.43 20.89
CA LEU A 85 1.90 -1.09 20.65
C LEU A 85 1.18 -1.49 21.95
N GLU A 86 1.91 -1.90 22.97
CA GLU A 86 1.34 -2.23 24.29
C GLU A 86 0.70 -1.03 24.98
N ASN A 87 1.31 0.14 24.81
CA ASN A 87 0.91 1.38 25.47
C ASN A 87 -0.12 2.21 24.70
N THR A 88 -0.71 1.68 23.62
CA THR A 88 -1.75 2.36 22.85
C THR A 88 -2.91 1.44 22.56
N ASP A 89 -4.10 2.02 22.35
CA ASP A 89 -5.31 1.35 21.84
C ASP A 89 -5.78 2.00 20.51
N ALA A 90 -4.88 2.72 19.82
CA ALA A 90 -5.19 3.32 18.54
C ALA A 90 -5.62 2.27 17.51
N ASP A 91 -6.63 2.57 16.69
CA ASP A 91 -7.11 1.66 15.63
C ASP A 91 -6.02 1.41 14.58
N VAL A 92 -5.24 2.45 14.30
CA VAL A 92 -4.14 2.44 13.33
C VAL A 92 -2.88 3.02 13.94
N VAL A 93 -1.77 2.31 13.81
CA VAL A 93 -0.43 2.82 14.10
C VAL A 93 0.33 2.99 12.80
N LEU A 94 0.92 4.16 12.57
CA LEU A 94 1.71 4.48 11.39
C LEU A 94 3.18 4.48 11.75
N THR A 95 3.98 3.75 10.97
CA THR A 95 5.44 3.74 11.07
C THR A 95 6.07 4.15 9.74
N PRO A 96 7.20 4.84 9.74
CA PRO A 96 8.00 5.01 8.54
C PRO A 96 8.59 3.67 8.07
N HIS A 97 8.92 3.61 6.78
CA HIS A 97 9.59 2.46 6.18
C HIS A 97 10.63 2.90 5.15
N HIS A 98 11.55 2.01 4.84
CA HIS A 98 12.47 2.21 3.73
C HIS A 98 12.03 1.38 2.51
N THR A 99 12.35 1.88 1.34
CA THR A 99 12.39 1.10 0.10
C THR A 99 13.86 0.90 -0.25
N ILE A 100 14.28 -0.37 -0.37
CA ILE A 100 15.67 -0.75 -0.65
C ILE A 100 15.72 -1.34 -2.06
N ASN A 101 16.39 -0.64 -2.96
CA ASN A 101 16.61 -1.14 -4.32
C ASN A 101 17.85 -2.02 -4.36
N ILE A 102 17.66 -3.34 -4.47
CA ILE A 102 18.74 -4.33 -4.46
C ILE A 102 19.62 -4.30 -5.72
N SER A 103 19.15 -3.67 -6.81
CA SER A 103 19.91 -3.59 -8.06
C SER A 103 20.97 -2.49 -8.04
N ASN A 104 20.79 -1.43 -7.25
CA ASN A 104 21.69 -0.27 -7.21
C ASN A 104 22.03 0.21 -5.79
N GLY A 105 21.49 -0.43 -4.75
CA GLY A 105 21.72 -0.07 -3.35
C GLY A 105 21.03 1.22 -2.89
N GLU A 106 20.15 1.81 -3.71
CA GLU A 106 19.44 3.04 -3.35
C GLU A 106 18.43 2.78 -2.23
N VAL A 107 18.49 3.56 -1.14
CA VAL A 107 17.54 3.53 -0.04
C VAL A 107 16.72 4.81 -0.06
N LYS A 108 15.39 4.67 -0.02
CA LYS A 108 14.45 5.80 0.11
C LYS A 108 13.63 5.65 1.37
N SER A 109 13.53 6.72 2.14
CA SER A 109 12.70 6.77 3.34
C SER A 109 11.30 7.30 3.01
N TRP A 110 10.30 6.59 3.50
CA TRP A 110 8.89 6.97 3.46
C TRP A 110 8.45 7.25 4.90
N ARG A 111 8.28 8.51 5.23
CA ARG A 111 8.01 8.98 6.58
C ARG A 111 6.91 10.05 6.55
N CYS A 112 5.98 9.98 7.47
CA CYS A 112 5.09 11.09 7.76
C CYS A 112 5.78 12.17 8.61
N PHE A 113 5.23 13.36 8.59
CA PHE A 113 5.72 14.52 9.35
C PHE A 113 4.54 15.18 10.09
N PRO A 114 3.91 14.47 11.04
CA PRO A 114 2.82 15.04 11.82
C PRO A 114 3.34 16.22 12.66
N PRO A 115 2.48 17.13 13.10
CA PRO A 115 2.87 18.18 14.03
C PRO A 115 3.50 17.65 15.33
N GLN A 116 3.08 16.46 15.76
CA GLN A 116 3.60 15.77 16.92
C GLN A 116 3.52 14.25 16.70
N PHE A 117 4.63 13.54 16.92
CA PHE A 117 4.63 12.08 17.04
C PHE A 117 4.08 11.64 18.41
N ASP A 118 3.75 10.36 18.56
CA ASP A 118 3.21 9.77 19.79
C ASP A 118 1.91 10.44 20.29
N ARG A 119 1.20 11.15 19.40
CA ARG A 119 -0.12 11.71 19.61
C ARG A 119 -1.15 11.01 18.73
N ILE A 120 -2.32 10.71 19.28
CA ILE A 120 -3.46 10.17 18.52
C ILE A 120 -4.12 11.30 17.72
N TYR A 121 -4.38 11.02 16.44
CA TYR A 121 -5.10 11.88 15.50
C TYR A 121 -6.40 11.21 15.08
N THR A 122 -7.42 12.03 14.84
CA THR A 122 -8.64 11.58 14.14
C THR A 122 -8.41 11.59 12.63
N MET A 123 -9.29 10.93 11.86
CA MET A 123 -9.24 10.97 10.40
C MET A 123 -9.44 12.40 9.86
N ASP A 124 -10.27 13.22 10.50
CA ASP A 124 -10.45 14.63 10.12
C ASP A 124 -9.14 15.43 10.26
N GLU A 125 -8.41 15.24 11.37
CA GLU A 125 -7.11 15.88 11.58
C GLU A 125 -6.08 15.42 10.54
N VAL A 126 -6.03 14.11 10.23
CA VAL A 126 -5.15 13.55 9.20
C VAL A 126 -5.48 14.14 7.83
N MET A 127 -6.75 14.22 7.47
CA MET A 127 -7.17 14.75 6.17
C MET A 127 -6.95 16.24 6.02
N SER A 128 -7.10 17.02 7.10
CA SER A 128 -6.77 18.45 7.11
C SER A 128 -5.27 18.71 6.86
N GLN A 129 -4.42 17.71 7.12
CA GLN A 129 -2.96 17.76 7.00
C GLN A 129 -2.42 16.62 6.12
N TRP A 130 -3.15 16.22 5.10
CA TRP A 130 -2.88 15.05 4.26
C TRP A 130 -1.40 14.89 3.88
N LYS A 131 -0.76 15.97 3.42
CA LYS A 131 0.65 15.95 2.96
C LYS A 131 1.64 15.55 4.08
N ASN A 132 1.24 15.66 5.33
CA ASN A 132 2.07 15.28 6.47
C ASN A 132 1.98 13.78 6.77
N PHE A 133 0.91 13.11 6.34
CA PHE A 133 0.63 11.71 6.68
C PHE A 133 0.72 10.74 5.50
N ASP A 134 0.52 11.22 4.26
CA ASP A 134 0.31 10.39 3.06
C ASP A 134 1.41 9.34 2.83
N ARG A 135 2.65 9.65 3.18
CA ARG A 135 3.81 8.77 2.96
C ARG A 135 3.85 7.53 3.85
N SER A 136 3.23 7.56 5.02
CA SER A 136 3.15 6.39 5.93
C SER A 136 1.80 5.69 5.85
N LEU A 137 0.81 6.27 5.17
CA LEU A 137 -0.50 5.66 4.92
C LEU A 137 -0.41 4.66 3.74
N THR A 138 0.50 3.71 3.85
CA THR A 138 0.78 2.67 2.85
C THR A 138 0.70 1.31 3.49
N PHE A 139 0.63 0.26 2.70
CA PHE A 139 0.68 -1.13 3.16
C PHE A 139 1.82 -1.36 4.17
N HIS A 140 3.02 -0.95 3.84
CA HIS A 140 4.23 -1.14 4.65
C HIS A 140 4.23 -0.30 5.94
N GLY A 141 3.56 0.86 5.93
CA GLY A 141 3.53 1.79 7.06
C GLY A 141 2.42 1.52 8.08
N ILE A 142 1.37 0.81 7.70
CA ILE A 142 0.17 0.63 8.52
C ILE A 142 0.29 -0.62 9.41
N THR A 143 -0.15 -0.47 10.66
CA THR A 143 -0.39 -1.56 11.61
C THR A 143 -1.78 -1.35 12.19
N TYR A 144 -2.63 -2.38 12.20
CA TYR A 144 -4.00 -2.29 12.69
C TYR A 144 -4.14 -2.93 14.07
N ARG A 145 -4.99 -2.35 14.92
CA ARG A 145 -5.49 -3.06 16.11
C ARG A 145 -6.35 -4.23 15.62
N THR A 146 -6.05 -5.44 16.09
CA THR A 146 -6.62 -6.69 15.56
C THR A 146 -8.14 -6.72 15.68
N ASP A 147 -8.67 -6.35 16.85
CA ASP A 147 -10.12 -6.35 17.08
C ASP A 147 -10.82 -5.34 16.18
N PHE A 148 -10.22 -4.15 15.96
CA PHE A 148 -10.73 -3.17 15.02
C PHE A 148 -10.78 -3.75 13.60
N TYR A 149 -9.67 -4.30 13.11
CA TYR A 149 -9.59 -4.86 11.74
C TYR A 149 -10.64 -5.96 11.52
N LYS A 150 -10.77 -6.87 12.49
CA LYS A 150 -11.75 -7.99 12.43
C LYS A 150 -13.19 -7.50 12.49
N THR A 151 -13.50 -6.54 13.37
CA THR A 151 -14.86 -5.98 13.52
C THR A 151 -15.34 -5.31 12.26
N GLU A 152 -14.44 -4.68 11.50
CA GLU A 152 -14.79 -4.05 10.23
C GLU A 152 -15.13 -5.05 9.12
N GLY A 153 -14.82 -6.33 9.30
CA GLY A 153 -15.23 -7.44 8.43
C GLY A 153 -14.72 -7.34 7.00
N ILE A 154 -13.61 -6.59 6.78
CA ILE A 154 -13.08 -6.35 5.45
C ILE A 154 -12.38 -7.60 4.95
N LYS A 155 -12.81 -8.06 3.78
CA LYS A 155 -12.10 -9.09 3.01
C LYS A 155 -11.48 -8.46 1.78
N LEU A 156 -10.18 -8.66 1.61
CA LEU A 156 -9.45 -8.19 0.45
C LEU A 156 -9.79 -9.03 -0.79
N SER A 157 -9.64 -8.44 -1.97
CA SER A 157 -9.79 -9.14 -3.24
C SER A 157 -8.78 -10.28 -3.35
N GLU A 158 -9.24 -11.42 -3.82
CA GLU A 158 -8.43 -12.63 -4.02
C GLU A 158 -8.11 -12.82 -5.51
N LYS A 159 -7.00 -13.49 -5.82
CA LYS A 159 -6.53 -13.77 -7.20
C LYS A 159 -6.29 -12.51 -8.04
N VAL A 160 -6.09 -11.38 -7.40
CA VAL A 160 -5.71 -10.11 -8.02
C VAL A 160 -4.41 -9.58 -7.41
N PHE A 161 -3.72 -8.71 -8.13
CA PHE A 161 -2.60 -7.91 -7.62
C PHE A 161 -3.11 -6.51 -7.28
N TYR A 162 -2.36 -5.78 -6.44
CA TYR A 162 -2.65 -4.39 -6.03
C TYR A 162 -3.79 -4.27 -5.01
N GLU A 163 -4.25 -5.36 -4.41
CA GLU A 163 -5.20 -5.37 -3.29
C GLU A 163 -4.60 -4.79 -1.98
N ASP A 164 -3.29 -4.58 -1.93
CA ASP A 164 -2.60 -3.80 -0.91
C ASP A 164 -3.16 -2.36 -0.80
N HIS A 165 -3.66 -1.81 -1.91
CA HIS A 165 -4.42 -0.57 -1.90
C HIS A 165 -5.74 -0.69 -1.13
N GLU A 166 -6.43 -1.82 -1.20
CA GLU A 166 -7.63 -2.10 -0.42
C GLU A 166 -7.29 -2.21 1.06
N TYR A 167 -6.23 -2.96 1.40
CA TYR A 167 -5.71 -3.08 2.76
C TYR A 167 -5.38 -1.72 3.37
N ALA A 168 -4.69 -0.86 2.64
CA ALA A 168 -4.31 0.45 3.11
C ALA A 168 -5.48 1.46 3.12
N THR A 169 -6.62 1.15 2.51
CA THR A 169 -7.71 2.10 2.32
C THR A 169 -8.93 1.78 3.17
N PHE A 170 -9.49 0.57 3.05
CA PHE A 170 -10.81 0.29 3.62
C PHE A 170 -10.83 0.31 5.14
N PRO A 171 -9.96 -0.43 5.87
CA PRO A 171 -9.95 -0.35 7.32
C PRO A 171 -9.57 1.05 7.78
N CYS A 172 -8.54 1.65 7.17
CA CYS A 172 -8.05 2.96 7.57
C CYS A 172 -9.11 4.06 7.41
N SER A 173 -9.98 3.97 6.36
CA SER A 173 -11.12 4.90 6.19
C SER A 173 -12.09 4.90 7.38
N LYS A 174 -12.17 3.79 8.11
CA LYS A 174 -13.08 3.61 9.25
C LYS A 174 -12.41 3.90 10.61
N ALA A 175 -11.09 4.11 10.61
CA ALA A 175 -10.32 4.34 11.83
C ALA A 175 -10.72 5.65 12.52
N LYS A 176 -10.92 5.58 13.83
CA LYS A 176 -11.23 6.73 14.68
C LYS A 176 -9.99 7.31 15.36
N SER A 177 -8.93 6.50 15.45
CA SER A 177 -7.69 6.85 16.16
C SER A 177 -6.48 6.36 15.38
N ILE A 178 -5.59 7.30 15.05
CA ILE A 178 -4.39 7.08 14.25
C ILE A 178 -3.18 7.61 15.03
N LEU A 179 -2.23 6.74 15.32
CA LEU A 179 -1.01 7.07 16.07
C LEU A 179 0.22 7.01 15.14
N PRO A 180 0.83 8.12 14.75
CA PRO A 180 2.10 8.12 14.06
C PRO A 180 3.26 7.96 15.04
N LEU A 181 4.14 6.99 14.78
CA LEU A 181 5.40 6.77 15.47
C LEU A 181 6.57 7.18 14.59
N ASP A 182 7.63 7.71 15.20
CA ASP A 182 8.89 7.99 14.52
C ASP A 182 9.88 6.82 14.69
N LEU A 183 9.48 5.66 14.26
CA LEU A 183 10.23 4.42 14.40
C LEU A 183 10.19 3.61 13.11
N PHE A 184 11.32 3.47 12.42
CA PHE A 184 11.41 2.63 11.22
C PHE A 184 11.34 1.16 11.62
N ILE A 185 10.43 0.43 10.97
CA ILE A 185 10.23 -1.01 11.23
C ILE A 185 10.36 -1.82 9.96
N TYR A 186 9.83 -1.35 8.83
CA TYR A 186 9.66 -2.12 7.62
C TYR A 186 10.70 -1.73 6.57
N GLU A 187 11.36 -2.74 5.99
CA GLU A 187 12.31 -2.63 4.90
C GLU A 187 11.71 -3.30 3.66
N TYR A 188 11.22 -2.49 2.73
CA TYR A 188 10.60 -2.95 1.48
C TYR A 188 11.65 -3.15 0.39
N ARG A 189 11.82 -4.38 -0.07
CA ARG A 189 12.76 -4.77 -1.11
C ARG A 189 12.19 -4.49 -2.50
N ILE A 190 12.94 -3.76 -3.34
CA ILE A 190 12.61 -3.54 -4.74
C ILE A 190 13.84 -3.77 -5.64
N GLY A 191 13.61 -3.76 -6.95
CA GLY A 191 14.69 -3.83 -7.96
C GLY A 191 14.86 -5.21 -8.59
N ASP A 192 14.06 -6.20 -8.20
CA ASP A 192 13.93 -7.45 -8.93
C ASP A 192 12.96 -7.27 -10.11
N VAL A 193 13.39 -7.70 -11.30
CA VAL A 193 12.59 -7.58 -12.54
C VAL A 193 11.31 -8.42 -12.52
N THR A 194 11.25 -9.42 -11.66
CA THR A 194 10.08 -10.31 -11.49
C THR A 194 8.98 -9.69 -10.64
N GLN A 195 9.30 -8.64 -9.87
CA GLN A 195 8.33 -8.01 -8.96
C GLN A 195 7.15 -7.36 -9.69
N SER A 196 6.01 -7.29 -8.99
CA SER A 196 4.76 -6.71 -9.48
C SER A 196 4.87 -5.25 -9.89
N VAL A 197 5.77 -4.50 -9.29
CA VAL A 197 5.97 -3.05 -9.50
C VAL A 197 6.73 -2.69 -10.78
N SER A 198 7.30 -3.66 -11.52
CA SER A 198 7.94 -3.37 -12.80
C SER A 198 6.91 -2.89 -13.84
N ALA A 199 7.29 -1.94 -14.71
CA ALA A 199 6.37 -1.35 -15.70
C ALA A 199 5.76 -2.39 -16.65
N GLU A 200 6.51 -3.45 -16.98
CA GLU A 200 6.03 -4.55 -17.83
C GLU A 200 4.98 -5.40 -17.10
N ASN A 201 5.24 -5.74 -15.85
CA ASN A 201 4.29 -6.49 -15.02
C ASN A 201 3.03 -5.69 -14.72
N GLN A 202 3.15 -4.37 -14.45
CA GLN A 202 1.99 -3.50 -14.29
C GLN A 202 1.11 -3.47 -15.54
N LEU A 203 1.71 -3.37 -16.74
CA LEU A 203 0.95 -3.41 -17.98
C LEU A 203 0.30 -4.77 -18.23
N ARG A 204 1.02 -5.87 -17.98
CA ARG A 204 0.48 -7.23 -18.11
C ARG A 204 -0.70 -7.46 -17.16
N ARG A 205 -0.65 -6.87 -15.97
CA ARG A 205 -1.64 -7.01 -14.91
C ARG A 205 -2.61 -5.83 -14.83
N ILE A 206 -2.72 -5.01 -15.88
CA ILE A 206 -3.52 -3.77 -15.84
C ILE A 206 -5.00 -4.03 -15.52
N GLY A 207 -5.54 -5.19 -15.92
CA GLY A 207 -6.90 -5.63 -15.59
C GLY A 207 -7.11 -5.86 -14.08
N HIS A 208 -6.06 -6.26 -13.34
CA HIS A 208 -6.14 -6.38 -11.87
C HIS A 208 -6.27 -4.99 -11.23
N THR A 209 -5.47 -4.01 -11.70
CA THR A 209 -5.60 -2.61 -11.23
C THR A 209 -7.00 -2.06 -11.52
N GLU A 210 -7.57 -2.39 -12.69
CA GLU A 210 -8.95 -2.02 -13.02
C GLU A 210 -9.96 -2.64 -12.05
N THR A 211 -9.81 -3.91 -11.70
CA THR A 211 -10.67 -4.61 -10.74
C THR A 211 -10.62 -3.93 -9.37
N VAL A 212 -9.42 -3.65 -8.86
CA VAL A 212 -9.24 -2.97 -7.57
C VAL A 212 -9.81 -1.55 -7.61
N LEU A 213 -9.60 -0.78 -8.68
CA LEU A 213 -10.20 0.55 -8.85
C LEU A 213 -11.72 0.52 -8.80
N LYS A 214 -12.36 -0.43 -9.50
CA LYS A 214 -13.83 -0.60 -9.48
C LYS A 214 -14.32 -0.94 -8.08
N ARG A 215 -13.61 -1.79 -7.36
CA ARG A 215 -13.94 -2.13 -5.98
C ARG A 215 -13.76 -0.94 -5.03
N MET A 216 -12.64 -0.22 -5.11
CA MET A 216 -12.42 0.99 -4.32
C MET A 216 -13.49 2.05 -4.58
N THR A 217 -13.96 2.16 -5.84
CA THR A 217 -15.08 3.04 -6.22
C THR A 217 -16.38 2.61 -5.54
N ALA A 218 -16.70 1.33 -5.55
CA ALA A 218 -17.91 0.81 -4.93
C ALA A 218 -17.92 1.02 -3.42
N GLU A 219 -16.84 0.66 -2.73
CA GLU A 219 -16.69 0.85 -1.29
C GLU A 219 -16.67 2.33 -0.90
N GLY A 220 -16.02 3.19 -1.70
CA GLY A 220 -15.92 4.62 -1.46
C GLY A 220 -17.27 5.33 -1.36
N LYS A 221 -18.29 4.81 -2.02
CA LYS A 221 -19.68 5.33 -1.95
C LYS A 221 -20.34 5.14 -0.58
N SER A 222 -19.85 4.21 0.22
CA SER A 222 -20.36 3.94 1.57
C SER A 222 -19.82 4.88 2.63
N PHE A 223 -18.71 5.57 2.34
CA PHE A 223 -18.05 6.48 3.28
C PHE A 223 -18.60 7.91 3.19
N THR A 224 -18.46 8.66 4.29
CA THR A 224 -18.84 10.07 4.38
C THR A 224 -17.74 10.90 5.06
N GLY A 225 -17.74 12.20 4.88
CA GLY A 225 -16.78 13.11 5.54
C GLY A 225 -15.32 12.82 5.21
N ALA A 226 -14.46 12.85 6.22
CA ALA A 226 -13.02 12.60 6.08
C ALA A 226 -12.71 11.20 5.56
N ALA A 227 -13.50 10.17 5.93
CA ALA A 227 -13.37 8.81 5.43
C ALA A 227 -13.58 8.73 3.90
N ALA A 228 -14.60 9.40 3.39
CA ALA A 228 -14.85 9.49 1.94
C ALA A 228 -13.69 10.19 1.22
N LEU A 229 -13.22 11.32 1.76
CA LEU A 229 -12.10 12.07 1.20
C LEU A 229 -10.79 11.23 1.21
N TYR A 230 -10.55 10.47 2.28
CA TYR A 230 -9.42 9.54 2.36
C TYR A 230 -9.49 8.48 1.26
N CYS A 231 -10.63 7.79 1.15
CA CYS A 231 -10.85 6.78 0.12
C CYS A 231 -10.71 7.38 -1.29
N ALA A 232 -11.28 8.57 -1.54
CA ALA A 232 -11.16 9.25 -2.82
C ALA A 232 -9.70 9.56 -3.17
N LYS A 233 -8.89 10.06 -2.22
CA LYS A 233 -7.46 10.33 -2.43
C LYS A 233 -6.67 9.04 -2.71
N LYS A 234 -6.93 7.96 -2.00
CA LYS A 234 -6.29 6.66 -2.22
C LYS A 234 -6.67 6.09 -3.60
N THR A 235 -7.95 6.16 -3.97
CA THR A 235 -8.44 5.75 -5.30
C THR A 235 -7.80 6.60 -6.40
N HIS A 236 -7.69 7.92 -6.19
CA HIS A 236 -6.99 8.82 -7.12
C HIS A 236 -5.53 8.40 -7.36
N LEU A 237 -4.78 8.05 -6.30
CA LEU A 237 -3.39 7.62 -6.44
C LEU A 237 -3.26 6.34 -7.28
N LEU A 238 -4.14 5.34 -7.05
CA LEU A 238 -4.16 4.12 -7.86
C LEU A 238 -4.59 4.41 -9.30
N LEU A 239 -5.57 5.30 -9.51
CA LEU A 239 -5.99 5.73 -10.84
C LEU A 239 -4.85 6.43 -11.59
N LEU A 240 -4.02 7.25 -10.93
CA LEU A 240 -2.85 7.84 -11.56
C LEU A 240 -1.85 6.77 -12.02
N SER A 241 -1.59 5.73 -11.21
CA SER A 241 -0.76 4.60 -11.60
C SER A 241 -1.32 3.88 -12.83
N PHE A 242 -2.62 3.59 -12.83
CA PHE A 242 -3.32 3.00 -13.99
C PHE A 242 -3.19 3.86 -15.27
N LEU A 243 -3.37 5.17 -15.16
CA LEU A 243 -3.25 6.10 -16.29
C LEU A 243 -1.81 6.19 -16.81
N VAL A 244 -0.82 6.24 -15.93
CA VAL A 244 0.60 6.22 -16.31
C VAL A 244 0.94 4.92 -17.04
N THR A 245 0.54 3.78 -16.50
CA THR A 245 0.78 2.47 -17.10
C THR A 245 0.10 2.35 -18.46
N SER A 246 -1.18 2.74 -18.56
CA SER A 246 -1.95 2.69 -19.82
C SER A 246 -1.38 3.61 -20.89
N LEU A 247 -1.03 4.84 -20.54
CA LEU A 247 -0.67 5.88 -21.50
C LEU A 247 0.82 5.94 -21.84
N LEU A 248 1.71 5.58 -20.89
CA LEU A 248 3.15 5.76 -21.07
C LEU A 248 3.92 4.45 -21.18
N CYS A 249 3.40 3.32 -20.67
CA CYS A 249 4.07 2.02 -20.74
C CYS A 249 3.60 1.18 -21.93
N ASP A 250 2.34 1.33 -22.37
CA ASP A 250 1.81 0.56 -23.50
C ASP A 250 2.41 1.03 -24.84
N LYS A 251 3.06 0.11 -25.54
CA LYS A 251 3.59 0.35 -26.89
C LYS A 251 2.47 0.64 -27.89
N ASN A 252 1.29 0.02 -27.72
CA ASN A 252 0.10 0.33 -28.49
C ASN A 252 -0.59 1.60 -27.93
N ARG A 253 -0.08 2.75 -28.35
CA ARG A 253 -0.54 4.07 -27.91
C ARG A 253 -2.05 4.31 -28.04
N LYS A 254 -2.67 3.74 -29.09
CA LYS A 254 -4.12 3.86 -29.31
C LYS A 254 -4.91 3.04 -28.30
N ALA A 255 -4.48 1.80 -28.05
CA ALA A 255 -5.11 0.94 -27.05
C ALA A 255 -4.97 1.54 -25.65
N GLY A 256 -3.79 2.07 -25.29
CA GLY A 256 -3.59 2.75 -24.02
C GLY A 256 -4.50 3.96 -23.83
N ARG A 257 -4.71 4.78 -24.87
CA ARG A 257 -5.68 5.90 -24.79
C ARG A 257 -7.11 5.42 -24.62
N LYS A 258 -7.54 4.40 -25.38
CA LYS A 258 -8.88 3.84 -25.27
C LYS A 258 -9.16 3.36 -23.83
N ARG A 259 -8.25 2.60 -23.26
CA ARG A 259 -8.35 2.10 -21.88
C ARG A 259 -8.42 3.24 -20.84
N ALA A 260 -7.61 4.28 -21.03
CA ALA A 260 -7.64 5.46 -20.16
C ALA A 260 -8.96 6.25 -20.33
N ASP A 261 -9.52 6.35 -21.55
CA ASP A 261 -10.81 6.99 -21.79
C ASP A 261 -11.93 6.22 -21.08
N GLU A 262 -12.00 4.90 -21.27
CA GLU A 262 -13.01 4.03 -20.66
C GLU A 262 -12.98 4.10 -19.13
N MET A 263 -11.80 4.11 -18.52
CA MET A 263 -11.67 4.24 -17.07
C MET A 263 -12.06 5.63 -16.58
N MET A 264 -11.68 6.69 -17.29
CA MET A 264 -12.08 8.06 -16.92
C MET A 264 -13.58 8.28 -17.06
N ASP A 265 -14.22 7.72 -18.08
CA ASP A 265 -15.68 7.75 -18.26
C ASP A 265 -16.39 6.99 -17.13
N PHE A 266 -15.83 5.84 -16.73
CA PHE A 266 -16.31 5.10 -15.57
C PHE A 266 -16.21 5.94 -14.29
N MET A 267 -15.07 6.60 -14.04
CA MET A 267 -14.87 7.44 -12.85
C MET A 267 -15.79 8.67 -12.86
N ASP A 268 -15.99 9.31 -14.00
CA ASP A 268 -16.90 10.46 -14.10
C ASP A 268 -18.34 10.08 -13.69
N LYS A 269 -18.78 8.90 -14.11
CA LYS A 269 -20.12 8.39 -13.81
C LYS A 269 -20.27 7.86 -12.38
N GLU A 270 -19.28 7.09 -11.90
CA GLU A 270 -19.42 6.30 -10.69
C GLU A 270 -18.74 6.92 -9.46
N TYR A 271 -17.71 7.78 -9.67
CA TYR A 271 -16.95 8.44 -8.58
C TYR A 271 -16.42 9.80 -9.05
N HIS A 272 -17.34 10.72 -9.31
CA HIS A 272 -17.06 12.03 -9.92
C HIS A 272 -15.97 12.83 -9.19
N GLU A 273 -15.87 12.76 -7.85
CA GLU A 273 -14.80 13.42 -7.09
C GLU A 273 -13.40 12.94 -7.52
N VAL A 274 -13.21 11.64 -7.69
CA VAL A 274 -11.95 11.04 -8.15
C VAL A 274 -11.65 11.42 -9.60
N TYR A 275 -12.69 11.49 -10.45
CA TYR A 275 -12.54 12.00 -11.81
C TYR A 275 -12.04 13.44 -11.82
N GLU A 276 -12.64 14.33 -11.04
CA GLU A 276 -12.22 15.73 -10.95
C GLU A 276 -10.77 15.89 -10.49
N MET A 277 -10.34 15.10 -9.47
CA MET A 277 -8.96 15.06 -9.02
C MET A 277 -7.98 14.62 -10.14
N SER A 278 -8.43 13.74 -11.05
CA SER A 278 -7.57 13.04 -12.02
C SER A 278 -7.56 13.65 -13.42
N LYS A 279 -8.62 14.37 -13.83
CA LYS A 279 -8.83 14.82 -15.22
C LYS A 279 -7.69 15.66 -15.79
N LYS A 280 -7.08 16.51 -14.97
CA LYS A 280 -5.92 17.35 -15.40
C LYS A 280 -4.70 16.48 -15.69
N HIS A 281 -4.39 15.53 -14.82
CA HIS A 281 -3.27 14.59 -14.99
C HIS A 281 -3.50 13.71 -16.22
N CYS A 282 -4.72 13.16 -16.39
CA CYS A 282 -5.09 12.38 -17.57
C CYS A 282 -4.86 13.16 -18.87
N LYS A 283 -5.26 14.44 -18.93
CA LYS A 283 -5.04 15.30 -20.09
C LYS A 283 -3.55 15.47 -20.41
N ILE A 284 -2.72 15.71 -19.41
CA ILE A 284 -1.26 15.82 -19.56
C ILE A 284 -0.69 14.50 -20.09
N LEU A 285 -1.01 13.37 -19.47
CA LEU A 285 -0.52 12.05 -19.86
C LEU A 285 -0.97 11.68 -21.30
N LYS A 286 -2.20 12.01 -21.70
CA LYS A 286 -2.68 11.83 -23.09
C LYS A 286 -1.89 12.67 -24.08
N THR A 287 -1.50 13.88 -23.71
CA THR A 287 -0.64 14.74 -24.54
C THR A 287 0.73 14.10 -24.71
N LEU A 288 1.36 13.64 -23.63
CA LEU A 288 2.65 12.93 -23.69
C LEU A 288 2.56 11.65 -24.53
N ASN A 289 1.48 10.88 -24.38
CA ASN A 289 1.23 9.71 -25.20
C ASN A 289 1.16 10.05 -26.71
N ARG A 290 0.45 11.14 -27.10
CA ARG A 290 0.36 11.60 -28.50
C ARG A 290 1.71 12.06 -29.06
N LEU A 291 2.56 12.64 -28.19
CA LEU A 291 3.93 13.05 -28.53
C LEU A 291 4.93 11.88 -28.48
N HIS A 292 4.46 10.65 -28.32
CA HIS A 292 5.27 9.43 -28.19
C HIS A 292 6.28 9.45 -27.03
N ILE A 293 6.04 10.27 -25.99
CA ILE A 293 6.83 10.28 -24.78
C ILE A 293 6.37 9.13 -23.89
N GLY A 294 7.27 8.17 -23.63
CA GLY A 294 7.04 7.04 -22.74
C GLY A 294 7.47 7.34 -21.30
N LEU A 295 7.40 6.32 -20.43
CA LEU A 295 7.70 6.43 -19.00
C LEU A 295 9.10 7.01 -18.72
N THR A 296 10.13 6.57 -19.46
CA THR A 296 11.49 7.10 -19.30
C THR A 296 11.57 8.60 -19.59
N GLY A 297 10.90 9.06 -20.66
CA GLY A 297 10.84 10.48 -20.99
C GLY A 297 10.07 11.29 -19.94
N TYR A 298 8.96 10.75 -19.46
CA TYR A 298 8.17 11.35 -18.39
C TYR A 298 8.99 11.50 -17.08
N ASN A 299 9.71 10.46 -16.67
CA ASN A 299 10.58 10.52 -15.48
C ASN A 299 11.71 11.57 -15.64
N LYS A 300 12.28 11.71 -16.84
CA LYS A 300 13.26 12.78 -17.12
C LYS A 300 12.63 14.18 -16.96
N ILE A 301 11.39 14.37 -17.42
CA ILE A 301 10.67 15.64 -17.25
C ILE A 301 10.44 15.93 -15.75
N LEU A 302 9.94 14.96 -14.99
CA LEU A 302 9.68 15.12 -13.55
C LEU A 302 10.96 15.46 -12.75
N ASN A 303 12.09 14.87 -13.13
CA ASN A 303 13.39 15.08 -12.47
C ASN A 303 14.15 16.30 -13.01
N SER A 304 13.62 17.01 -14.01
CA SER A 304 14.28 18.16 -14.58
C SER A 304 14.31 19.37 -13.63
N LYS A 305 15.43 20.12 -13.64
CA LYS A 305 15.56 21.36 -12.86
C LYS A 305 14.44 22.37 -13.16
N LEU A 306 13.98 22.41 -14.42
CA LEU A 306 12.92 23.30 -14.87
C LEU A 306 11.58 22.94 -14.24
N TYR A 307 11.21 21.65 -14.22
CA TYR A 307 9.99 21.17 -13.59
C TYR A 307 9.99 21.43 -12.08
N ASN A 308 11.11 21.14 -11.42
CA ASN A 308 11.26 21.37 -9.99
C ASN A 308 11.16 22.88 -9.64
N LYS A 309 11.76 23.75 -10.45
CA LYS A 309 11.64 25.20 -10.28
C LYS A 309 10.19 25.69 -10.42
N VAL A 310 9.45 25.16 -11.41
CA VAL A 310 8.03 25.49 -11.61
C VAL A 310 7.16 24.95 -10.46
N ARG A 311 7.45 23.77 -9.93
CA ARG A 311 6.75 23.16 -8.81
C ARG A 311 6.97 23.91 -7.50
N HIS A 312 8.19 24.38 -7.24
CA HIS A 312 8.50 25.19 -6.05
C HIS A 312 7.93 26.62 -6.10
N ASN A 313 7.72 27.18 -7.31
CA ASN A 313 7.14 28.50 -7.50
C ASN A 313 5.59 28.50 -7.53
N LYS A 314 4.96 27.34 -7.59
CA LYS A 314 3.53 27.16 -7.39
C LYS A 314 3.36 26.30 -6.14
N SER A 315 3.03 26.93 -5.01
CA SER A 315 2.33 26.27 -3.92
C SER A 315 1.03 25.73 -4.55
N PHE A 316 1.03 24.47 -4.93
CA PHE A 316 -0.21 23.80 -5.31
C PHE A 316 -0.95 23.48 -4.01
N ASP A 317 -1.91 24.34 -3.70
CA ASP A 317 -2.98 24.08 -2.77
C ASP A 317 -3.77 22.83 -3.17
#